data_d3c790b0773349fd47d5c1c606c7be65
#
_entry.id   d3c790b0773349fd47d5c1c606c7be65
#
_cell.length_a   1.000
_cell.length_b   1.000
_cell.length_c   1.000
_cell.angle_alpha   90.00
_cell.angle_beta   90.00
_cell.angle_gamma   90.00
#
_symmetry.space_group_name_H-M   'P 1'
#
loop_
_entity.id
_entity.type
_entity.pdbx_description
1 polymer ?
#
loop_
_entity_poly.entity_id
_entity_poly.type
_entity_poly.pdbx_seq_one_letter_code
_entity_poly.pdbx_strand_id
1 'polypeptide(L)'
;EAATGGSDKLSALKAAMDKIEKNFGKGSIMALGDRQVEENIEVIPTGSVGLNVALGVGGVPRGRIVEVFGPESSGKTTIALHMIAEAQKGGGIAAFIDAEHAFDSIYAKKLGVDTDNLLISQPDNGEQALEIAEQLIRSAAVDIIVIDSVAALTPKSELEGNMGESQMGLQARLMSQALRKMTGAISKTRSICIFINQLREKIGAPSYGSGPPETTTGGNALKFYASVRLDIRRSTPIKDGDVIIGNLTRVKVVKNKVAPPFRKAEFD
;
A
#
# COMPACT_ATOMS: atom_id res chain seq x y z
N GLU A 1 -24.35 4.46 49.74
CA GLU A 1 -22.90 4.84 49.59
C GLU A 1 -22.26 4.48 48.21
N ALA A 2 -23.04 4.18 47.18
CA ALA A 2 -22.49 3.75 45.86
C ALA A 2 -22.54 4.82 44.75
N ALA A 3 -23.05 6.03 45.00
CA ALA A 3 -23.26 7.05 43.99
C ALA A 3 -22.17 8.12 43.86
N THR A 4 -21.27 8.27 44.82
CA THR A 4 -20.22 9.30 44.81
C THR A 4 -18.96 8.94 44.03
N GLY A 5 -18.67 7.66 43.87
CA GLY A 5 -17.46 7.23 43.18
C GLY A 5 -17.47 7.41 41.65
N GLY A 6 -18.63 7.61 41.03
CA GLY A 6 -18.77 7.79 39.58
C GLY A 6 -18.47 9.19 39.12
N SER A 7 -18.89 10.20 39.87
CA SER A 7 -18.65 11.62 39.57
C SER A 7 -17.17 11.98 39.64
N ASP A 8 -16.46 11.45 40.66
CA ASP A 8 -15.03 11.73 40.86
C ASP A 8 -14.16 11.08 39.76
N LYS A 9 -14.54 9.88 39.30
CA LYS A 9 -13.84 9.22 38.18
C LYS A 9 -14.03 9.97 36.86
N LEU A 10 -15.24 10.45 36.58
CA LEU A 10 -15.51 11.22 35.36
C LEU A 10 -14.80 12.58 35.39
N SER A 11 -14.76 13.24 36.51
CA SER A 11 -14.02 14.50 36.70
C SER A 11 -12.51 14.29 36.48
N ALA A 12 -11.93 13.24 37.09
CA ALA A 12 -10.52 12.89 36.92
C ALA A 12 -10.19 12.51 35.44
N LEU A 13 -11.08 11.79 34.79
CA LEU A 13 -10.92 11.43 33.35
C LEU A 13 -10.90 12.70 32.48
N LYS A 14 -11.85 13.61 32.68
CA LYS A 14 -11.91 14.87 31.94
C LYS A 14 -10.65 15.69 32.12
N ALA A 15 -10.18 15.83 33.35
CA ALA A 15 -8.94 16.55 33.66
C ALA A 15 -7.70 15.89 32.97
N ALA A 16 -7.66 14.57 32.92
CA ALA A 16 -6.61 13.84 32.24
C ALA A 16 -6.68 14.06 30.71
N MET A 17 -7.86 14.04 30.12
CA MET A 17 -8.07 14.30 28.68
C MET A 17 -7.65 15.72 28.32
N ASP A 18 -8.05 16.74 29.12
CA ASP A 18 -7.67 18.14 28.91
C ASP A 18 -6.14 18.34 28.99
N LYS A 19 -5.48 17.63 29.92
CA LYS A 19 -4.02 17.65 30.04
C LYS A 19 -3.33 17.01 28.83
N ILE A 20 -3.86 15.91 28.32
CA ILE A 20 -3.35 15.23 27.13
C ILE A 20 -3.49 16.15 25.91
N GLU A 21 -4.64 16.76 25.72
CA GLU A 21 -4.86 17.69 24.61
C GLU A 21 -3.96 18.93 24.67
N LYS A 22 -3.72 19.43 25.88
CA LYS A 22 -2.80 20.55 26.09
C LYS A 22 -1.35 20.21 25.75
N ASN A 23 -0.93 18.97 26.03
CA ASN A 23 0.46 18.54 25.81
C ASN A 23 0.72 18.05 24.37
N PHE A 24 -0.26 17.43 23.74
CA PHE A 24 -0.11 16.73 22.44
C PHE A 24 -0.97 17.31 21.32
N GLY A 25 -1.76 18.32 21.59
CA GLY A 25 -2.64 18.96 20.63
C GLY A 25 -4.09 18.49 20.71
N LYS A 26 -5.00 19.36 20.24
CA LYS A 26 -6.45 19.10 20.22
C LYS A 26 -6.75 17.85 19.37
N GLY A 27 -7.58 16.96 19.89
CA GLY A 27 -7.95 15.71 19.24
C GLY A 27 -6.93 14.57 19.41
N SER A 28 -5.90 14.74 20.25
CA SER A 28 -4.94 13.67 20.59
C SER A 28 -5.57 12.52 21.38
N ILE A 29 -6.68 12.79 22.05
CA ILE A 29 -7.52 11.81 22.73
C ILE A 29 -8.99 12.20 22.57
N MET A 30 -9.87 11.23 22.38
CA MET A 30 -11.31 11.43 22.32
C MET A 30 -12.05 10.15 22.74
N ALA A 31 -13.26 10.29 23.22
CA ALA A 31 -14.14 9.13 23.38
C ALA A 31 -14.63 8.64 22.00
N LEU A 32 -14.63 7.34 21.77
CA LEU A 32 -15.02 6.79 20.48
C LEU A 32 -16.50 7.11 20.14
N GLY A 33 -17.37 7.26 21.15
CA GLY A 33 -18.76 7.66 20.98
C GLY A 33 -18.93 9.12 20.54
N ASP A 34 -17.94 9.99 20.77
CA ASP A 34 -17.96 11.39 20.31
C ASP A 34 -17.51 11.54 18.86
N ARG A 35 -16.88 10.51 18.30
CA ARG A 35 -16.62 10.40 16.89
C ARG A 35 -17.94 10.06 16.21
N GLN A 36 -18.41 10.91 15.31
CA GLN A 36 -19.29 10.43 14.27
C GLN A 36 -18.53 9.31 13.57
N VAL A 37 -18.95 8.06 13.80
CA VAL A 37 -18.43 6.93 13.06
C VAL A 37 -18.69 7.26 11.62
N GLU A 38 -17.65 7.60 10.86
CA GLU A 38 -17.77 7.74 9.41
C GLU A 38 -18.18 6.36 8.91
N GLU A 39 -19.47 6.15 8.72
CA GLU A 39 -20.01 4.92 8.16
C GLU A 39 -19.50 4.68 6.73
N ASN A 40 -18.98 5.73 6.08
CA ASN A 40 -18.43 5.69 4.74
C ASN A 40 -16.90 5.85 4.77
N ILE A 41 -16.20 4.75 4.53
CA ILE A 41 -14.76 4.77 4.29
C ILE A 41 -14.52 5.38 2.90
N GLU A 42 -13.79 6.50 2.84
CA GLU A 42 -13.38 7.07 1.56
C GLU A 42 -12.42 6.14 0.84
N VAL A 43 -12.65 5.92 -0.44
CA VAL A 43 -11.88 5.00 -1.28
C VAL A 43 -11.55 5.63 -2.63
N ILE A 44 -10.51 5.09 -3.28
CA ILE A 44 -10.26 5.26 -4.71
C ILE A 44 -10.62 3.93 -5.39
N PRO A 45 -11.48 3.93 -6.42
CA PRO A 45 -11.81 2.72 -7.17
C PRO A 45 -10.57 2.09 -7.80
N THR A 46 -10.62 0.79 -8.04
CA THR A 46 -9.48 0.05 -8.61
C THR A 46 -9.47 0.01 -10.14
N GLY A 47 -10.54 0.46 -10.78
CA GLY A 47 -10.77 0.27 -12.21
C GLY A 47 -11.47 -1.06 -12.55
N SER A 48 -11.54 -2.01 -11.61
CA SER A 48 -12.26 -3.27 -11.75
C SER A 48 -13.45 -3.32 -10.79
N VAL A 49 -14.65 -3.48 -11.31
CA VAL A 49 -15.87 -3.61 -10.48
C VAL A 49 -15.76 -4.85 -9.58
N GLY A 50 -15.26 -5.97 -10.11
CA GLY A 50 -15.08 -7.19 -9.34
C GLY A 50 -14.12 -7.03 -8.16
N LEU A 51 -13.01 -6.32 -8.35
CA LEU A 51 -12.06 -6.04 -7.28
C LEU A 51 -12.62 -5.04 -6.26
N ASN A 52 -13.34 -4.02 -6.70
CA ASN A 52 -14.03 -3.09 -5.81
C ASN A 52 -15.00 -3.81 -4.86
N VAL A 53 -15.76 -4.77 -5.39
CA VAL A 53 -16.67 -5.63 -4.60
C VAL A 53 -15.88 -6.55 -3.66
N ALA A 54 -14.79 -7.14 -4.13
CA ALA A 54 -13.94 -8.03 -3.30
C ALA A 54 -13.28 -7.29 -2.13
N LEU A 55 -12.95 -6.00 -2.30
CA LEU A 55 -12.44 -5.14 -1.23
C LEU A 55 -13.50 -4.78 -0.17
N GLY A 56 -14.76 -4.91 -0.51
CA GLY A 56 -15.89 -4.74 0.42
C GLY A 56 -16.29 -3.30 0.73
N VAL A 57 -15.48 -2.32 0.35
CA VAL A 57 -15.71 -0.88 0.57
C VAL A 57 -15.74 -0.08 -0.74
N GLY A 58 -15.69 -0.75 -1.88
CA GLY A 58 -15.80 -0.12 -3.20
C GLY A 58 -14.50 0.35 -3.82
N GLY A 59 -13.36 0.10 -3.20
CA GLY A 59 -12.03 0.47 -3.70
C GLY A 59 -10.94 0.33 -2.65
N VAL A 60 -9.79 0.94 -2.92
CA VAL A 60 -8.69 1.00 -1.95
C VAL A 60 -8.92 2.13 -0.95
N PRO A 61 -8.76 1.86 0.37
CA PRO A 61 -9.11 2.84 1.41
C PRO A 61 -8.09 3.99 1.47
N ARG A 62 -8.57 5.22 1.56
CA ARG A 62 -7.72 6.39 1.79
C ARG A 62 -7.08 6.37 3.18
N GLY A 63 -5.91 6.96 3.28
CA GLY A 63 -5.16 7.04 4.53
C GLY A 63 -4.52 5.72 4.95
N ARG A 64 -4.30 4.80 4.01
CA ARG A 64 -3.80 3.45 4.27
C ARG A 64 -2.66 3.07 3.34
N ILE A 65 -1.85 2.13 3.82
CA ILE A 65 -0.84 1.44 3.03
C ILE A 65 -1.47 0.19 2.42
N VAL A 66 -1.24 -0.01 1.12
CA VAL A 66 -1.69 -1.16 0.35
C VAL A 66 -0.47 -1.86 -0.24
N GLU A 67 -0.38 -3.17 -0.07
CA GLU A 67 0.62 -3.99 -0.75
C GLU A 67 -0.03 -4.78 -1.88
N VAL A 68 0.55 -4.67 -3.07
CA VAL A 68 0.18 -5.43 -4.26
C VAL A 68 1.36 -6.34 -4.59
N PHE A 69 1.18 -7.65 -4.49
CA PHE A 69 2.27 -8.59 -4.70
C PHE A 69 1.86 -9.78 -5.58
N GLY A 70 2.84 -10.43 -6.15
CA GLY A 70 2.64 -11.57 -7.03
C GLY A 70 3.90 -11.91 -7.81
N PRO A 71 3.86 -12.97 -8.63
CA PRO A 71 4.93 -13.35 -9.53
C PRO A 71 5.27 -12.24 -10.53
N GLU A 72 6.41 -12.37 -11.17
CA GLU A 72 6.77 -11.49 -12.27
C GLU A 72 5.71 -11.50 -13.37
N SER A 73 5.50 -10.36 -14.00
CA SER A 73 4.52 -10.20 -15.10
C SER A 73 3.09 -10.62 -14.77
N SER A 74 2.67 -10.62 -13.50
CA SER A 74 1.31 -10.98 -13.09
C SER A 74 0.28 -9.85 -13.22
N GLY A 75 0.68 -8.63 -13.59
CA GLY A 75 -0.22 -7.47 -13.73
C GLY A 75 -0.21 -6.52 -12.53
N LYS A 76 0.78 -6.60 -11.64
CA LYS A 76 0.88 -5.72 -10.46
C LYS A 76 0.93 -4.24 -10.83
N THR A 77 1.84 -3.87 -11.72
CA THR A 77 1.98 -2.49 -12.22
C THR A 77 0.73 -2.06 -12.97
N THR A 78 0.13 -2.93 -13.77
CA THR A 78 -1.11 -2.66 -14.51
C THR A 78 -2.24 -2.25 -13.57
N ILE A 79 -2.47 -3.01 -12.52
CA ILE A 79 -3.52 -2.71 -11.53
C ILE A 79 -3.24 -1.39 -10.80
N ALA A 80 -1.99 -1.11 -10.44
CA ALA A 80 -1.60 0.15 -9.81
C ALA A 80 -1.83 1.35 -10.74
N LEU A 81 -1.54 1.21 -12.03
CA LEU A 81 -1.80 2.25 -13.04
C LEU A 81 -3.31 2.51 -13.22
N HIS A 82 -4.15 1.48 -13.17
CA HIS A 82 -5.60 1.67 -13.16
C HIS A 82 -6.08 2.44 -11.93
N MET A 83 -5.53 2.17 -10.75
CA MET A 83 -5.84 2.92 -9.54
C MET A 83 -5.41 4.39 -9.65
N ILE A 84 -4.25 4.67 -10.26
CA ILE A 84 -3.82 6.03 -10.58
C ILE A 84 -4.81 6.72 -11.52
N ALA A 85 -5.21 6.05 -12.60
CA ALA A 85 -6.18 6.59 -13.55
C ALA A 85 -7.52 6.95 -12.86
N GLU A 86 -8.01 6.07 -11.98
CA GLU A 86 -9.24 6.32 -11.22
C GLU A 86 -9.09 7.49 -10.23
N ALA A 87 -7.93 7.63 -9.58
CA ALA A 87 -7.65 8.77 -8.72
C ALA A 87 -7.67 10.10 -9.51
N GLN A 88 -7.05 10.12 -10.68
CA GLN A 88 -7.01 11.29 -11.57
C GLN A 88 -8.39 11.65 -12.12
N LYS A 89 -9.22 10.66 -12.48
CA LYS A 89 -10.63 10.89 -12.88
C LYS A 89 -11.45 11.57 -11.77
N GLY A 90 -11.15 11.27 -10.52
CA GLY A 90 -11.75 11.92 -9.35
C GLY A 90 -11.17 13.31 -9.04
N GLY A 91 -10.29 13.85 -9.89
CA GLY A 91 -9.60 15.13 -9.67
C GLY A 91 -8.41 15.06 -8.72
N GLY A 92 -7.98 13.85 -8.35
CA GLY A 92 -6.84 13.63 -7.46
C GLY A 92 -5.50 13.73 -8.17
N ILE A 93 -4.45 13.95 -7.37
CA ILE A 93 -3.06 14.02 -7.82
C ILE A 93 -2.39 12.69 -7.50
N ALA A 94 -1.69 12.12 -8.48
CA ALA A 94 -0.99 10.86 -8.38
C ALA A 94 0.53 11.03 -8.58
N ALA A 95 1.30 10.20 -7.89
CA ALA A 95 2.73 10.07 -8.05
C ALA A 95 3.13 8.61 -8.24
N PHE A 96 4.13 8.39 -9.08
CA PHE A 96 4.73 7.09 -9.34
C PHE A 96 6.23 7.15 -9.07
N ILE A 97 6.70 6.37 -8.12
CA ILE A 97 8.11 6.22 -7.79
C ILE A 97 8.61 4.95 -8.45
N ASP A 98 9.33 5.14 -9.55
CA ASP A 98 9.83 4.10 -10.43
C ASP A 98 11.25 3.67 -10.00
N ALA A 99 11.33 2.83 -8.98
CA ALA A 99 12.60 2.30 -8.49
C ALA A 99 13.21 1.25 -9.43
N GLU A 100 12.43 0.65 -10.31
CA GLU A 100 12.90 -0.31 -11.31
C GLU A 100 13.41 0.38 -12.60
N HIS A 101 13.18 1.69 -12.77
CA HIS A 101 13.51 2.44 -13.99
C HIS A 101 12.88 1.84 -15.27
N ALA A 102 11.65 1.36 -15.15
CA ALA A 102 10.95 0.61 -16.20
C ALA A 102 9.56 1.17 -16.54
N PHE A 103 9.27 2.42 -16.16
CA PHE A 103 7.96 3.03 -16.42
C PHE A 103 7.73 3.22 -17.91
N ASP A 104 6.62 2.67 -18.40
CA ASP A 104 6.16 2.81 -19.78
C ASP A 104 5.00 3.82 -19.85
N SER A 105 5.31 5.03 -20.32
CA SER A 105 4.34 6.14 -20.45
C SER A 105 3.28 5.86 -21.50
N ILE A 106 3.63 5.14 -22.57
CA ILE A 106 2.71 4.81 -23.66
C ILE A 106 1.66 3.81 -23.15
N TYR A 107 2.13 2.79 -22.43
CA TYR A 107 1.26 1.81 -21.82
C TYR A 107 0.36 2.44 -20.74
N ALA A 108 0.91 3.26 -19.87
CA ALA A 108 0.15 3.98 -18.85
C ALA A 108 -0.98 4.83 -19.46
N LYS A 109 -0.67 5.56 -20.54
CA LYS A 109 -1.66 6.37 -21.28
C LYS A 109 -2.79 5.51 -21.87
N LYS A 110 -2.47 4.32 -22.40
CA LYS A 110 -3.49 3.38 -22.91
C LYS A 110 -4.41 2.87 -21.82
N LEU A 111 -3.95 2.76 -20.58
CA LEU A 111 -4.75 2.37 -19.41
C LEU A 111 -5.59 3.52 -18.84
N GLY A 112 -5.49 4.72 -19.41
CA GLY A 112 -6.26 5.88 -19.00
C GLY A 112 -5.55 6.80 -18.02
N VAL A 113 -4.25 6.62 -17.76
CA VAL A 113 -3.46 7.55 -16.95
C VAL A 113 -3.24 8.84 -17.72
N ASP A 114 -3.52 9.96 -17.08
CA ASP A 114 -3.09 11.29 -17.55
C ASP A 114 -1.60 11.45 -17.24
N THR A 115 -0.78 11.12 -18.23
CA THR A 115 0.67 11.13 -18.09
C THR A 115 1.25 12.54 -18.01
N ASP A 116 0.56 13.55 -18.51
CA ASP A 116 1.01 14.95 -18.47
C ASP A 116 0.94 15.52 -17.05
N ASN A 117 0.03 15.01 -16.22
CA ASN A 117 -0.19 15.42 -14.85
C ASN A 117 0.30 14.37 -13.81
N LEU A 118 0.92 13.29 -14.25
CA LEU A 118 1.49 12.29 -13.34
C LEU A 118 2.87 12.76 -12.84
N LEU A 119 3.03 12.82 -11.52
CA LEU A 119 4.34 13.02 -10.91
C LEU A 119 5.12 11.71 -10.98
N ILE A 120 6.32 11.74 -11.55
CA ILE A 120 7.18 10.58 -11.66
C ILE A 120 8.56 10.89 -11.07
N SER A 121 9.13 9.91 -10.35
CA SER A 121 10.48 9.97 -9.81
C SER A 121 11.20 8.65 -10.08
N GLN A 122 12.48 8.73 -10.44
CA GLN A 122 13.37 7.59 -10.63
C GLN A 122 14.54 7.71 -9.66
N PRO A 123 14.40 7.23 -8.41
CA PRO A 123 15.41 7.38 -7.38
C PRO A 123 16.62 6.48 -7.61
N ASP A 124 17.77 6.90 -7.08
CA ASP A 124 19.03 6.16 -7.20
C ASP A 124 19.16 5.02 -6.17
N ASN A 125 18.46 5.13 -5.05
CA ASN A 125 18.51 4.15 -3.96
C ASN A 125 17.20 4.13 -3.16
N GLY A 126 17.07 3.17 -2.24
CA GLY A 126 15.88 2.97 -1.44
C GLY A 126 15.58 4.11 -0.48
N GLU A 127 16.59 4.70 0.15
CA GLU A 127 16.44 5.84 1.05
C GLU A 127 15.84 7.03 0.30
N GLN A 128 16.38 7.37 -0.87
CA GLN A 128 15.88 8.46 -1.70
C GLN A 128 14.43 8.22 -2.13
N ALA A 129 14.09 7.01 -2.55
CA ALA A 129 12.73 6.65 -2.94
C ALA A 129 11.72 6.88 -1.80
N LEU A 130 12.05 6.40 -0.61
CA LEU A 130 11.18 6.49 0.56
C LEU A 130 11.09 7.91 1.14
N GLU A 131 12.18 8.69 1.07
CA GLU A 131 12.18 10.10 1.44
C GLU A 131 11.34 10.95 0.51
N ILE A 132 11.41 10.73 -0.81
CA ILE A 132 10.55 11.39 -1.80
C ILE A 132 9.08 11.07 -1.51
N ALA A 133 8.75 9.80 -1.28
CA ALA A 133 7.40 9.38 -0.92
C ALA A 133 6.92 10.06 0.36
N GLU A 134 7.74 10.10 1.39
CA GLU A 134 7.42 10.75 2.67
C GLU A 134 7.13 12.25 2.49
N GLN A 135 7.95 12.97 1.72
CA GLN A 135 7.75 14.39 1.46
C GLN A 135 6.44 14.66 0.69
N LEU A 136 6.15 13.85 -0.33
CA LEU A 136 4.89 13.95 -1.08
C LEU A 136 3.67 13.69 -0.18
N ILE A 137 3.73 12.69 0.70
CA ILE A 137 2.67 12.38 1.65
C ILE A 137 2.46 13.56 2.62
N ARG A 138 3.53 14.09 3.19
CA ARG A 138 3.47 15.19 4.15
C ARG A 138 2.96 16.50 3.57
N SER A 139 3.09 16.69 2.26
CA SER A 139 2.51 17.85 1.56
C SER A 139 0.99 17.90 1.62
N ALA A 140 0.33 16.76 1.90
CA ALA A 140 -1.11 16.56 1.85
C ALA A 140 -1.77 16.85 0.48
N ALA A 141 -0.97 17.04 -0.58
CA ALA A 141 -1.44 17.36 -1.92
C ALA A 141 -1.60 16.14 -2.83
N VAL A 142 -1.00 15.00 -2.49
CA VAL A 142 -1.02 13.78 -3.31
C VAL A 142 -2.00 12.77 -2.74
N ASP A 143 -2.92 12.30 -3.59
CA ASP A 143 -3.99 11.37 -3.19
C ASP A 143 -3.52 9.92 -3.23
N ILE A 144 -2.69 9.57 -4.21
CA ILE A 144 -2.16 8.22 -4.39
C ILE A 144 -0.69 8.26 -4.80
N ILE A 145 0.11 7.42 -4.15
CA ILE A 145 1.53 7.23 -4.43
C ILE A 145 1.77 5.75 -4.67
N VAL A 146 2.37 5.41 -5.79
CA VAL A 146 2.78 4.04 -6.13
C VAL A 146 4.29 3.96 -6.07
N ILE A 147 4.82 2.95 -5.38
CA ILE A 147 6.25 2.62 -5.32
C ILE A 147 6.44 1.28 -6.02
N ASP A 148 7.10 1.27 -7.15
CA ASP A 148 7.36 0.09 -7.97
C ASP A 148 8.87 -0.12 -8.14
N SER A 149 9.46 -1.07 -7.50
CA SER A 149 8.93 -2.04 -6.55
C SER A 149 9.79 -2.09 -5.29
N VAL A 150 9.27 -2.72 -4.21
CA VAL A 150 10.05 -2.93 -2.97
C VAL A 150 11.34 -3.68 -3.23
N ALA A 151 11.34 -4.65 -4.15
CA ALA A 151 12.53 -5.41 -4.52
C ALA A 151 13.67 -4.56 -5.06
N ALA A 152 13.36 -3.42 -5.68
CA ALA A 152 14.33 -2.47 -6.24
C ALA A 152 14.78 -1.38 -5.26
N LEU A 153 14.23 -1.33 -4.05
CA LEU A 153 14.62 -0.39 -3.00
C LEU A 153 15.94 -0.84 -2.34
N THR A 154 17.02 -0.72 -3.08
CA THR A 154 18.36 -1.09 -2.59
C THR A 154 18.89 0.00 -1.65
N PRO A 155 19.33 -0.36 -0.43
CA PRO A 155 19.95 0.59 0.47
C PRO A 155 21.22 1.21 -0.12
N LYS A 156 21.44 2.51 0.13
CA LYS A 156 22.60 3.24 -0.38
C LYS A 156 23.90 2.58 0.02
N SER A 157 24.01 2.13 1.27
CA SER A 157 25.21 1.43 1.76
C SER A 157 25.51 0.13 1.02
N GLU A 158 24.49 -0.54 0.49
CA GLU A 158 24.68 -1.75 -0.33
C GLU A 158 25.20 -1.40 -1.72
N LEU A 159 24.79 -0.27 -2.29
CA LEU A 159 25.27 0.22 -3.59
C LEU A 159 26.72 0.72 -3.51
N GLU A 160 27.12 1.30 -2.39
CA GLU A 160 28.46 1.84 -2.15
C GLU A 160 29.46 0.78 -1.62
N GLY A 161 28.96 -0.39 -1.20
CA GLY A 161 29.77 -1.52 -0.71
C GLY A 161 30.52 -2.26 -1.81
N ASN A 162 31.47 -3.10 -1.40
CA ASN A 162 32.23 -3.91 -2.34
C ASN A 162 31.38 -5.09 -2.87
N MET A 163 31.66 -5.49 -4.09
CA MET A 163 31.03 -6.67 -4.68
C MET A 163 31.33 -7.92 -3.84
N GLY A 164 30.25 -8.64 -3.45
CA GLY A 164 30.34 -9.87 -2.64
C GLY A 164 30.26 -9.65 -1.13
N GLU A 165 30.18 -8.42 -0.64
CA GLU A 165 29.86 -8.15 0.77
C GLU A 165 28.39 -8.46 1.05
N SER A 166 28.17 -9.40 1.98
CA SER A 166 26.79 -9.74 2.40
C SER A 166 26.25 -8.67 3.35
N GLN A 167 25.25 -7.96 2.91
CA GLN A 167 24.57 -6.92 3.71
C GLN A 167 23.14 -7.37 4.10
N MET A 168 23.05 -8.54 4.71
CA MET A 168 21.78 -9.12 5.09
C MET A 168 20.94 -8.20 5.99
N GLY A 169 19.66 -8.06 5.64
CA GLY A 169 18.69 -7.37 6.47
C GLY A 169 18.65 -5.85 6.36
N LEU A 170 19.53 -5.22 5.58
CA LEU A 170 19.53 -3.75 5.42
C LEU A 170 18.23 -3.24 4.79
N GLN A 171 17.76 -3.90 3.72
CA GLN A 171 16.49 -3.54 3.08
C GLN A 171 15.30 -3.69 4.03
N ALA A 172 15.26 -4.77 4.82
CA ALA A 172 14.20 -4.99 5.80
C ALA A 172 14.22 -3.92 6.91
N ARG A 173 15.41 -3.50 7.34
CA ARG A 173 15.58 -2.41 8.31
C ARG A 173 15.13 -1.07 7.75
N LEU A 174 15.52 -0.77 6.50
CA LEU A 174 15.09 0.43 5.79
C LEU A 174 13.56 0.50 5.67
N MET A 175 12.92 -0.59 5.25
CA MET A 175 11.46 -0.68 5.15
C MET A 175 10.79 -0.49 6.51
N SER A 176 11.28 -1.13 7.55
CA SER A 176 10.73 -0.97 8.91
C SER A 176 10.80 0.48 9.41
N GLN A 177 11.91 1.15 9.16
CA GLN A 177 12.12 2.54 9.55
C GLN A 177 11.20 3.48 8.77
N ALA A 178 11.14 3.32 7.45
CA ALA A 178 10.33 4.16 6.58
C ALA A 178 8.83 4.02 6.89
N LEU A 179 8.32 2.79 6.98
CA LEU A 179 6.90 2.53 7.25
C LEU A 179 6.48 3.07 8.61
N ARG A 180 7.35 2.97 9.63
CA ARG A 180 7.09 3.55 10.96
C ARG A 180 6.92 5.07 10.89
N LYS A 181 7.75 5.76 10.10
CA LYS A 181 7.65 7.21 9.90
C LYS A 181 6.44 7.61 9.07
N MET A 182 6.15 6.87 8.01
CA MET A 182 5.15 7.25 7.01
C MET A 182 3.72 6.97 7.44
N THR A 183 3.47 5.93 8.23
CA THR A 183 2.11 5.46 8.57
C THR A 183 1.25 6.56 9.20
N GLY A 184 1.80 7.31 10.14
CA GLY A 184 1.07 8.41 10.79
C GLY A 184 0.74 9.57 9.84
N ALA A 185 1.67 9.90 8.94
CA ALA A 185 1.46 10.94 7.94
C ALA A 185 0.42 10.50 6.89
N ILE A 186 0.50 9.27 6.40
CA ILE A 186 -0.46 8.68 5.45
C ILE A 186 -1.88 8.74 6.01
N SER A 187 -2.08 8.35 7.28
CA SER A 187 -3.38 8.40 7.94
C SER A 187 -3.92 9.83 8.05
N LYS A 188 -3.08 10.78 8.46
CA LYS A 188 -3.48 12.18 8.64
C LYS A 188 -3.81 12.90 7.33
N THR A 189 -3.03 12.66 6.28
CA THR A 189 -3.20 13.30 4.98
C THR A 189 -4.21 12.61 4.08
N ARG A 190 -4.70 11.42 4.49
CA ARG A 190 -5.64 10.61 3.74
C ARG A 190 -5.11 10.16 2.37
N SER A 191 -3.79 10.14 2.19
CA SER A 191 -3.12 9.61 1.02
C SER A 191 -3.21 8.09 0.99
N ILE A 192 -3.16 7.50 -0.20
CA ILE A 192 -2.97 6.06 -0.38
C ILE A 192 -1.53 5.83 -0.81
N CYS A 193 -0.82 4.93 -0.11
CA CYS A 193 0.51 4.51 -0.50
C CYS A 193 0.47 3.05 -0.92
N ILE A 194 0.73 2.78 -2.20
CA ILE A 194 0.74 1.44 -2.78
C ILE A 194 2.18 1.00 -2.96
N PHE A 195 2.54 -0.12 -2.34
CA PHE A 195 3.80 -0.80 -2.54
C PHE A 195 3.59 -2.01 -3.45
N ILE A 196 4.26 -2.02 -4.59
CA ILE A 196 4.34 -3.20 -5.46
C ILE A 196 5.49 -4.06 -4.96
N ASN A 197 5.26 -5.36 -4.80
CA ASN A 197 6.25 -6.29 -4.29
C ASN A 197 6.33 -7.56 -5.12
N GLN A 198 7.50 -8.19 -5.10
CA GLN A 198 7.76 -9.44 -5.78
C GLN A 198 7.71 -10.61 -4.81
N LEU A 199 7.36 -11.79 -5.31
CA LEU A 199 7.48 -13.05 -4.57
C LEU A 199 8.85 -13.67 -4.81
N ARG A 200 9.41 -14.24 -3.74
CA ARG A 200 10.64 -15.02 -3.75
C ARG A 200 10.37 -16.38 -3.13
N GLU A 201 10.97 -17.41 -3.65
CA GLU A 201 10.95 -18.73 -3.05
C GLU A 201 11.80 -18.74 -1.78
N LYS A 202 11.31 -19.39 -0.73
CA LYS A 202 12.08 -19.60 0.50
C LYS A 202 13.05 -20.74 0.30
N ILE A 203 14.33 -20.42 0.22
CA ILE A 203 15.40 -21.43 0.12
C ILE A 203 15.45 -22.27 1.41
N GLY A 204 15.48 -23.60 1.26
CA GLY A 204 15.63 -24.54 2.38
C GLY A 204 14.38 -24.82 3.21
N ALA A 205 13.23 -24.27 2.86
CA ALA A 205 11.99 -24.62 3.52
C ALA A 205 11.36 -25.91 2.90
N PRO A 206 10.89 -26.86 3.70
CA PRO A 206 10.28 -28.07 3.17
C PRO A 206 9.03 -27.74 2.37
N SER A 207 8.95 -28.31 1.16
CA SER A 207 7.79 -28.22 0.28
C SER A 207 6.78 -29.31 0.67
N TYR A 208 5.65 -28.89 1.24
CA TYR A 208 4.51 -29.77 1.48
C TYR A 208 3.40 -29.45 0.47
N GLY A 209 3.31 -30.20 -0.61
CA GLY A 209 2.20 -30.08 -1.56
C GLY A 209 2.50 -29.20 -2.79
N SER A 210 1.92 -28.06 -2.93
CA SER A 210 1.82 -27.25 -4.16
C SER A 210 3.02 -26.30 -4.45
N GLY A 211 4.25 -26.73 -4.21
CA GLY A 211 5.47 -25.95 -4.54
C GLY A 211 6.21 -25.40 -3.34
N PRO A 212 7.38 -24.75 -3.54
CA PRO A 212 8.15 -24.16 -2.47
C PRO A 212 7.40 -23.00 -1.81
N PRO A 213 7.52 -22.79 -0.50
CA PRO A 213 6.86 -21.68 0.17
C PRO A 213 7.42 -20.35 -0.32
N GLU A 214 6.53 -19.46 -0.71
CA GLU A 214 6.85 -18.13 -1.23
C GLU A 214 6.84 -17.07 -0.12
N THR A 215 7.63 -16.02 -0.28
CA THR A 215 7.63 -14.83 0.57
C THR A 215 7.86 -13.57 -0.24
N THR A 216 7.37 -12.44 0.26
CA THR A 216 7.63 -11.12 -0.33
C THR A 216 8.99 -10.58 0.10
N THR A 217 9.59 -9.71 -0.70
CA THR A 217 10.86 -9.02 -0.39
C THR A 217 10.67 -7.90 0.63
N GLY A 218 11.76 -7.40 1.22
CA GLY A 218 11.74 -6.27 2.15
C GLY A 218 11.35 -6.61 3.60
N GLY A 219 11.37 -7.90 3.98
CA GLY A 219 11.09 -8.35 5.33
C GLY A 219 9.59 -8.39 5.67
N ASN A 220 9.27 -8.31 6.97
CA ASN A 220 7.90 -8.48 7.47
C ASN A 220 7.16 -7.17 7.76
N ALA A 221 7.84 -6.02 7.75
CA ALA A 221 7.23 -4.76 8.17
C ALA A 221 6.04 -4.36 7.29
N LEU A 222 6.15 -4.50 5.98
CA LEU A 222 5.08 -4.16 5.05
C LEU A 222 3.84 -5.06 5.26
N LYS A 223 4.03 -6.34 5.56
CA LYS A 223 2.92 -7.26 5.89
C LYS A 223 2.15 -6.80 7.13
N PHE A 224 2.85 -6.19 8.08
CA PHE A 224 2.27 -5.66 9.31
C PHE A 224 1.57 -4.31 9.08
N TYR A 225 2.23 -3.36 8.41
CA TYR A 225 1.73 -2.00 8.22
C TYR A 225 0.66 -1.88 7.13
N ALA A 226 0.66 -2.74 6.12
CA ALA A 226 -0.36 -2.73 5.09
C ALA A 226 -1.73 -3.05 5.66
N SER A 227 -2.73 -2.22 5.36
CA SER A 227 -4.14 -2.45 5.71
C SER A 227 -4.83 -3.38 4.73
N VAL A 228 -4.38 -3.38 3.49
CA VAL A 228 -4.87 -4.25 2.41
C VAL A 228 -3.68 -4.89 1.73
N ARG A 229 -3.76 -6.19 1.46
CA ARG A 229 -2.76 -6.94 0.69
C ARG A 229 -3.47 -7.73 -0.39
N LEU A 230 -3.00 -7.53 -1.63
CA LEU A 230 -3.55 -8.14 -2.84
C LEU A 230 -2.52 -9.10 -3.45
N ASP A 231 -2.85 -10.38 -3.53
CA ASP A 231 -2.08 -11.40 -4.26
C ASP A 231 -2.62 -11.50 -5.69
N ILE A 232 -1.78 -11.13 -6.66
CA ILE A 232 -2.14 -11.09 -8.07
C ILE A 232 -1.46 -12.22 -8.82
N ARG A 233 -2.26 -13.03 -9.52
CA ARG A 233 -1.78 -14.18 -10.30
C ARG A 233 -2.43 -14.21 -11.66
N ARG A 234 -1.64 -14.55 -12.69
CA ARG A 234 -2.21 -14.99 -13.97
C ARG A 234 -2.93 -16.31 -13.76
N SER A 235 -4.10 -16.44 -14.35
CA SER A 235 -4.91 -17.66 -14.28
C SER A 235 -4.85 -18.41 -15.63
N THR A 236 -5.60 -17.94 -16.60
CA THR A 236 -5.76 -18.63 -17.88
C THR A 236 -5.44 -17.68 -19.03
N PRO A 237 -4.69 -18.11 -20.06
CA PRO A 237 -4.49 -17.30 -21.25
C PRO A 237 -5.81 -17.16 -22.04
N ILE A 238 -6.10 -15.95 -22.49
CA ILE A 238 -7.21 -15.66 -23.39
C ILE A 238 -6.67 -15.78 -24.80
N LYS A 239 -7.34 -16.57 -25.64
CA LYS A 239 -6.91 -16.88 -27.00
C LYS A 239 -7.97 -16.45 -28.01
N ASP A 240 -7.48 -15.99 -29.17
CA ASP A 240 -8.26 -15.87 -30.40
C ASP A 240 -7.65 -16.86 -31.43
N GLY A 241 -8.31 -18.00 -31.63
CA GLY A 241 -7.71 -19.15 -32.32
C GLY A 241 -6.47 -19.65 -31.56
N ASP A 242 -5.31 -19.68 -32.24
CA ASP A 242 -4.02 -20.09 -31.65
C ASP A 242 -3.21 -18.93 -31.04
N VAL A 243 -3.68 -17.68 -31.20
CA VAL A 243 -2.97 -16.49 -30.75
C VAL A 243 -3.41 -16.13 -29.34
N ILE A 244 -2.45 -15.96 -28.42
CA ILE A 244 -2.72 -15.45 -27.07
C ILE A 244 -2.88 -13.92 -27.16
N ILE A 245 -4.10 -13.42 -26.85
CA ILE A 245 -4.46 -12.01 -26.90
C ILE A 245 -4.50 -11.35 -25.52
N GLY A 246 -4.49 -12.13 -24.45
CA GLY A 246 -4.54 -11.65 -23.09
C GLY A 246 -4.42 -12.76 -22.05
N ASN A 247 -4.61 -12.37 -20.79
CA ASN A 247 -4.62 -13.34 -19.69
C ASN A 247 -5.74 -12.98 -18.71
N LEU A 248 -6.45 -13.98 -18.24
CA LEU A 248 -7.31 -13.86 -17.09
C LEU A 248 -6.44 -13.67 -15.85
N THR A 249 -6.70 -12.62 -15.10
CA THR A 249 -5.97 -12.28 -13.87
C THR A 249 -6.85 -12.55 -12.67
N ARG A 250 -6.30 -13.26 -11.70
CA ARG A 250 -6.95 -13.52 -10.41
C ARG A 250 -6.29 -12.68 -9.34
N VAL A 251 -7.10 -11.92 -8.58
CA VAL A 251 -6.67 -11.16 -7.42
C VAL A 251 -7.35 -11.72 -6.18
N LYS A 252 -6.55 -12.08 -5.18
CA LYS A 252 -7.03 -12.49 -3.85
C LYS A 252 -6.70 -11.42 -2.84
N VAL A 253 -7.71 -10.98 -2.10
CA VAL A 253 -7.54 -10.06 -0.96
C VAL A 253 -7.11 -10.88 0.24
N VAL A 254 -5.80 -10.98 0.50
CA VAL A 254 -5.24 -11.84 1.56
C VAL A 254 -5.20 -11.18 2.93
N LYS A 255 -5.26 -9.86 2.98
CA LYS A 255 -5.41 -9.07 4.20
C LYS A 255 -6.31 -7.88 3.91
N ASN A 256 -7.25 -7.60 4.82
CA ASN A 256 -8.14 -6.45 4.72
C ASN A 256 -8.55 -6.00 6.13
N LYS A 257 -8.20 -4.78 6.51
CA LYS A 257 -8.56 -4.20 7.81
C LYS A 257 -9.85 -3.37 7.77
N VAL A 258 -10.43 -3.17 6.60
CA VAL A 258 -11.64 -2.34 6.42
C VAL A 258 -12.88 -3.16 6.05
N ALA A 259 -12.71 -4.44 5.71
CA ALA A 259 -13.79 -5.38 5.41
C ALA A 259 -13.29 -6.82 5.59
N PRO A 260 -14.17 -7.85 5.56
CA PRO A 260 -13.76 -9.26 5.64
C PRO A 260 -12.80 -9.63 4.50
N PRO A 261 -11.66 -10.28 4.80
CA PRO A 261 -10.65 -10.66 3.81
C PRO A 261 -11.02 -11.95 3.06
N PHE A 262 -10.11 -12.40 2.19
CA PHE A 262 -10.09 -13.66 1.43
C PHE A 262 -11.06 -13.74 0.24
N ARG A 263 -11.72 -12.65 -0.09
CA ARG A 263 -12.49 -12.55 -1.34
C ARG A 263 -11.55 -12.51 -2.55
N LYS A 264 -12.07 -12.96 -3.68
CA LYS A 264 -11.33 -13.03 -4.94
C LYS A 264 -12.09 -12.26 -6.02
N ALA A 265 -11.33 -11.70 -6.97
CA ALA A 265 -11.84 -11.15 -8.21
C ALA A 265 -11.06 -11.76 -9.38
N GLU A 266 -11.71 -11.94 -10.51
CA GLU A 266 -11.10 -12.35 -11.76
C GLU A 266 -11.53 -11.38 -12.85
N PHE A 267 -10.57 -10.99 -13.70
CA PHE A 267 -10.80 -10.10 -14.84
C PHE A 267 -9.69 -10.30 -15.89
N ASP A 268 -9.95 -9.91 -17.09
CA ASP A 268 -9.07 -9.90 -18.28
C ASP A 268 -8.38 -8.55 -18.50
#